data_2ec1374b81ab8c5979023ad0de203020
#
_entry.id   2ec1374b81ab8c5979023ad0de203020
#
_cell.length_a   1.000
_cell.length_b   1.000
_cell.length_c   1.000
_cell.angle_alpha   90.00
_cell.angle_beta   90.00
_cell.angle_gamma   90.00
#
_symmetry.space_group_name_H-M   'P 1'
#
loop_
_entity.id
_entity.type
_entity.pdbx_description
1 polymer ?
#
loop_
_entity_poly.entity_id
_entity_poly.type
_entity_poly.pdbx_seq_one_letter_code
_entity_poly.pdbx_strand_id
1 'polypeptide(L)'
;PTVSVLIETIIEGLDRMIEIGLPYLQLNRETPSLSGGEAQRLKLVRYMGSSLTGMTYIFDEPSAGMHPRDVYRMNHLLQELRDKGNTVLVVEHDKDVIAIADYIIDVGPEAGQKGGEIVFAGTYPELCRCDTLTGKAMRQTLPIKAHPRQAAGTLPIRDAHLYNLKHVDVDIP
;
A
#
# COMPACT_ATOMS: atom_id res chain seq x y z
N PRO A 1 31.37 14.03 16.30
CA PRO A 1 30.01 13.73 16.83
C PRO A 1 28.89 14.17 15.88
N THR A 2 28.98 15.38 15.29
CA THR A 2 27.89 15.93 14.45
C THR A 2 27.76 15.23 13.10
N VAL A 3 28.87 14.79 12.50
CA VAL A 3 28.88 14.12 11.19
C VAL A 3 28.28 12.70 11.30
N SER A 4 28.55 11.96 12.38
CA SER A 4 27.99 10.60 12.56
C SER A 4 26.48 10.63 12.69
N VAL A 5 25.93 11.58 13.44
CA VAL A 5 24.46 11.74 13.55
C VAL A 5 23.81 12.05 12.21
N LEU A 6 24.45 12.91 11.40
CA LEU A 6 23.93 13.22 10.05
C LEU A 6 23.93 11.99 9.15
N ILE A 7 25.01 11.20 9.18
CA ILE A 7 25.12 9.97 8.39
C ILE A 7 24.06 8.95 8.84
N GLU A 8 23.88 8.76 10.14
CA GLU A 8 22.85 7.87 10.68
C GLU A 8 21.45 8.27 10.23
N THR A 9 21.11 9.56 10.31
CA THR A 9 19.80 10.07 9.83
C THR A 9 19.58 9.82 8.33
N ILE A 10 20.64 9.97 7.52
CA ILE A 10 20.55 9.69 6.07
C ILE A 10 20.35 8.20 5.83
N ILE A 11 21.08 7.32 6.51
CA ILE A 11 20.96 5.88 6.40
C ILE A 11 19.54 5.44 6.79
N GLU A 12 19.03 5.90 7.92
CA GLU A 12 17.65 5.60 8.34
C GLU A 12 16.61 6.04 7.31
N GLY A 13 16.77 7.21 6.70
CA GLY A 13 15.89 7.67 5.64
C GLY A 13 15.93 6.79 4.40
N LEU A 14 17.12 6.34 3.99
CA LEU A 14 17.30 5.44 2.85
C LEU A 14 16.74 4.04 3.13
N ASP A 15 16.94 3.50 4.32
CA ASP A 15 16.40 2.20 4.73
C ASP A 15 14.86 2.22 4.69
N ARG A 16 14.22 3.27 5.19
CA ARG A 16 12.76 3.46 5.07
C ARG A 16 12.29 3.54 3.63
N MET A 17 13.05 4.20 2.74
CA MET A 17 12.72 4.22 1.30
C MET A 17 12.78 2.81 0.68
N ILE A 18 13.75 2.00 1.07
CA ILE A 18 13.86 0.60 0.63
C ILE A 18 12.68 -0.21 1.17
N GLU A 19 12.35 -0.06 2.45
CA GLU A 19 11.25 -0.76 3.11
C GLU A 19 9.89 -0.48 2.43
N ILE A 20 9.65 0.75 2.00
CA ILE A 20 8.39 1.13 1.35
C ILE A 20 8.34 0.80 -0.15
N GLY A 21 9.33 0.06 -0.65
CA GLY A 21 9.36 -0.40 -2.05
C GLY A 21 9.84 0.67 -3.05
N LEU A 22 10.69 1.61 -2.62
CA LEU A 22 11.29 2.64 -3.47
C LEU A 22 12.82 2.49 -3.67
N PRO A 23 13.42 1.27 -3.68
CA PRO A 23 14.88 1.11 -3.83
C PRO A 23 15.39 1.51 -5.20
N TYR A 24 14.52 1.65 -6.20
CA TYR A 24 14.85 2.01 -7.57
C TYR A 24 14.91 3.51 -7.82
N LEU A 25 14.45 4.33 -6.86
CA LEU A 25 14.45 5.78 -7.03
C LEU A 25 15.85 6.34 -6.95
N GLN A 26 16.21 7.14 -7.94
CA GLN A 26 17.43 7.93 -7.91
C GLN A 26 17.21 9.20 -7.08
N LEU A 27 18.14 9.54 -6.20
CA LEU A 27 18.03 10.69 -5.29
C LEU A 27 18.04 12.05 -5.99
N ASN A 28 18.52 12.09 -7.24
CA ASN A 28 18.50 13.29 -8.09
C ASN A 28 17.23 13.42 -8.94
N ARG A 29 16.26 12.51 -8.77
CA ARG A 29 15.01 12.55 -9.53
C ARG A 29 14.15 13.72 -9.08
N GLU A 30 13.67 14.51 -10.03
CA GLU A 30 12.81 15.66 -9.75
C GLU A 30 11.44 15.22 -9.23
N THR A 31 10.94 15.88 -8.18
CA THR A 31 9.66 15.57 -7.55
C THR A 31 8.46 15.55 -8.53
N PRO A 32 8.35 16.47 -9.51
CA PRO A 32 7.26 16.44 -10.48
C PRO A 32 7.25 15.19 -11.39
N SER A 33 8.36 14.47 -11.48
CA SER A 33 8.48 13.24 -12.29
C SER A 33 8.00 11.98 -11.55
N LEU A 34 7.66 12.09 -10.28
CA LEU A 34 7.18 10.98 -9.46
C LEU A 34 5.72 10.66 -9.79
N SER A 35 5.36 9.39 -9.79
CA SER A 35 3.97 8.99 -9.81
C SER A 35 3.27 9.39 -8.50
N GLY A 36 1.93 9.47 -8.52
CA GLY A 36 1.16 9.82 -7.32
C GLY A 36 1.46 8.90 -6.14
N GLY A 37 1.52 7.59 -6.37
CA GLY A 37 1.88 6.61 -5.34
C GLY A 37 3.32 6.76 -4.83
N GLU A 38 4.31 7.04 -5.69
CA GLU A 38 5.69 7.30 -5.27
C GLU A 38 5.78 8.54 -4.37
N ALA A 39 5.08 9.61 -4.76
CA ALA A 39 5.04 10.85 -3.99
C ALA A 39 4.38 10.65 -2.60
N GLN A 40 3.29 9.87 -2.51
CA GLN A 40 2.64 9.54 -1.26
C GLN A 40 3.57 8.72 -0.35
N ARG A 41 4.26 7.72 -0.88
CA ARG A 41 5.22 6.90 -0.13
C ARG A 41 6.40 7.71 0.39
N LEU A 42 6.95 8.62 -0.42
CA LEU A 42 8.02 9.52 0.03
C LEU A 42 7.56 10.46 1.16
N LYS A 43 6.29 10.92 1.11
CA LYS A 43 5.71 11.68 2.24
C LYS A 43 5.66 10.84 3.50
N LEU A 44 5.26 9.57 3.41
CA LEU A 44 5.22 8.67 4.56
C LEU A 44 6.63 8.51 5.17
N VAL A 45 7.66 8.24 4.37
CA VAL A 45 9.06 8.17 4.84
C VAL A 45 9.48 9.45 5.57
N ARG A 46 9.14 10.61 5.01
CA ARG A 46 9.41 11.91 5.63
C ARG A 46 8.74 12.06 6.99
N TYR A 47 7.46 11.65 7.11
CA TYR A 47 6.71 11.75 8.36
C TYR A 47 7.23 10.78 9.42
N MET A 48 7.72 9.61 9.02
CA MET A 48 8.35 8.66 9.93
C MET A 48 9.62 9.22 10.59
N GLY A 49 10.37 10.07 9.90
CA GLY A 49 11.54 10.76 10.45
C GLY A 49 11.20 11.91 11.42
N SER A 50 9.93 12.29 11.52
CA SER A 50 9.49 13.35 12.42
C SER A 50 9.36 12.86 13.86
N SER A 51 9.79 13.68 14.82
CA SER A 51 9.56 13.48 16.26
C SER A 51 8.22 14.07 16.74
N LEU A 52 7.41 14.64 15.83
CA LEU A 52 6.12 15.24 16.18
C LEU A 52 5.11 14.17 16.58
N THR A 53 4.33 14.46 17.59
CA THR A 53 3.23 13.64 18.12
C THR A 53 1.95 14.46 18.17
N GLY A 54 0.78 13.78 18.22
CA GLY A 54 -0.52 14.47 18.25
C GLY A 54 -0.90 15.11 16.90
N MET A 55 -0.25 14.70 15.82
CA MET A 55 -0.52 15.16 14.46
C MET A 55 -1.62 14.32 13.82
N THR A 56 -2.31 14.90 12.82
CA THR A 56 -3.20 14.17 11.91
C THR A 56 -2.56 14.10 10.54
N TYR A 57 -2.33 12.87 10.07
CA TYR A 57 -1.82 12.58 8.73
C TYR A 57 -2.94 12.02 7.86
N ILE A 58 -3.02 12.48 6.62
CA ILE A 58 -4.04 12.05 5.66
C ILE A 58 -3.32 11.50 4.42
N PHE A 59 -3.66 10.25 4.07
CA PHE A 59 -3.17 9.57 2.88
C PHE A 59 -4.35 9.17 1.99
N ASP A 60 -4.21 9.43 0.70
CA ASP A 60 -5.19 9.10 -0.33
C ASP A 60 -4.59 8.02 -1.24
N GLU A 61 -5.15 6.81 -1.18
CA GLU A 61 -4.73 5.62 -1.92
C GLU A 61 -3.20 5.36 -1.88
N PRO A 62 -2.56 5.31 -0.68
CA PRO A 62 -1.11 5.13 -0.60
C PRO A 62 -0.63 3.78 -1.14
N SER A 63 -1.50 2.75 -1.22
CA SER A 63 -1.19 1.44 -1.80
C SER A 63 -1.22 1.39 -3.33
N ALA A 64 -1.67 2.47 -3.99
CA ALA A 64 -1.85 2.48 -5.43
C ALA A 64 -0.59 2.07 -6.21
N GLY A 65 -0.72 1.04 -7.05
CA GLY A 65 0.38 0.50 -7.86
C GLY A 65 1.46 -0.25 -7.09
N MET A 66 1.22 -0.61 -5.83
CA MET A 66 2.16 -1.41 -5.03
C MET A 66 1.98 -2.91 -5.27
N HIS A 67 3.08 -3.63 -5.18
CA HIS A 67 3.03 -5.08 -5.07
C HIS A 67 2.52 -5.49 -3.66
N PRO A 68 1.76 -6.58 -3.47
CA PRO A 68 1.23 -7.00 -2.16
C PRO A 68 2.29 -7.09 -1.05
N ARG A 69 3.53 -7.49 -1.37
CA ARG A 69 4.65 -7.47 -0.42
C ARG A 69 4.95 -6.08 0.14
N ASP A 70 4.84 -5.06 -0.71
CA ASP A 70 5.17 -3.69 -0.34
C ASP A 70 4.02 -3.05 0.42
N VAL A 71 2.76 -3.46 0.14
CA VAL A 71 1.57 -3.08 0.93
C VAL A 71 1.75 -3.51 2.39
N TYR A 72 2.22 -4.73 2.64
CA TYR A 72 2.49 -5.19 4.00
C TYR A 72 3.48 -4.30 4.75
N ARG A 73 4.57 -3.89 4.09
CA ARG A 73 5.58 -2.98 4.68
C ARG A 73 5.01 -1.58 4.92
N MET A 74 4.26 -1.06 3.96
CA MET A 74 3.57 0.22 4.12
C MET A 74 2.61 0.19 5.30
N ASN A 75 1.83 -0.88 5.46
CA ASN A 75 0.92 -1.07 6.57
C ASN A 75 1.65 -0.98 7.92
N HIS A 76 2.83 -1.61 8.04
CA HIS A 76 3.66 -1.52 9.23
C HIS A 76 4.06 -0.06 9.54
N LEU A 77 4.51 0.70 8.52
CA LEU A 77 4.87 2.10 8.69
C LEU A 77 3.68 2.98 9.09
N LEU A 78 2.47 2.73 8.54
CA LEU A 78 1.24 3.44 8.95
C LEU A 78 0.91 3.18 10.42
N GLN A 79 1.03 1.92 10.86
CA GLN A 79 0.82 1.54 12.26
C GLN A 79 1.87 2.18 13.19
N GLU A 80 3.15 2.18 12.82
CA GLU A 80 4.20 2.86 13.58
C GLU A 80 3.92 4.37 13.71
N LEU A 81 3.45 5.02 12.63
CA LEU A 81 3.11 6.44 12.64
C LEU A 81 1.97 6.72 13.62
N ARG A 82 0.94 5.86 13.66
CA ARG A 82 -0.15 5.89 14.65
C ARG A 82 0.39 5.69 16.07
N ASP A 83 1.23 4.67 16.27
CA ASP A 83 1.73 4.26 17.58
C ASP A 83 2.66 5.31 18.24
N LYS A 84 3.22 6.22 17.42
CA LYS A 84 3.88 7.45 17.91
C LYS A 84 2.91 8.46 18.53
N GLY A 85 1.62 8.17 18.66
CA GLY A 85 0.61 9.05 19.22
C GLY A 85 -0.01 10.02 18.21
N ASN A 86 -0.07 9.62 16.95
CA ASN A 86 -0.69 10.39 15.88
C ASN A 86 -2.04 9.80 15.47
N THR A 87 -2.84 10.61 14.76
CA THR A 87 -4.03 10.15 14.05
C THR A 87 -3.67 9.94 12.58
N VAL A 88 -3.95 8.76 12.03
CA VAL A 88 -3.69 8.42 10.63
C VAL A 88 -5.00 8.14 9.92
N LEU A 89 -5.39 9.01 8.99
CA LEU A 89 -6.56 8.84 8.13
C LEU A 89 -6.10 8.34 6.77
N VAL A 90 -6.68 7.22 6.32
CA VAL A 90 -6.33 6.60 5.05
C VAL A 90 -7.60 6.40 4.23
N VAL A 91 -7.64 6.95 3.03
CA VAL A 91 -8.66 6.64 2.03
C VAL A 91 -8.13 5.48 1.21
N GLU A 92 -8.81 4.33 1.25
CA GLU A 92 -8.30 3.09 0.64
C GLU A 92 -9.41 2.14 0.21
N HIS A 93 -9.07 1.27 -0.72
CA HIS A 93 -9.91 0.17 -1.20
C HIS A 93 -9.18 -1.19 -1.16
N ASP A 94 -7.89 -1.21 -0.80
CA ASP A 94 -7.13 -2.43 -0.62
C ASP A 94 -7.53 -3.14 0.68
N LYS A 95 -7.83 -4.44 0.59
CA LYS A 95 -8.32 -5.25 1.71
C LYS A 95 -7.31 -5.36 2.86
N ASP A 96 -6.03 -5.45 2.53
CA ASP A 96 -4.97 -5.63 3.51
C ASP A 96 -4.71 -4.31 4.28
N VAL A 97 -4.95 -3.16 3.64
CA VAL A 97 -4.88 -1.85 4.29
C VAL A 97 -6.11 -1.61 5.16
N ILE A 98 -7.32 -1.93 4.67
CA ILE A 98 -8.55 -1.79 5.44
C ILE A 98 -8.53 -2.68 6.69
N ALA A 99 -7.93 -3.88 6.59
CA ALA A 99 -7.88 -4.85 7.68
C ALA A 99 -7.06 -4.40 8.90
N ILE A 100 -6.10 -3.49 8.73
CA ILE A 100 -5.27 -2.98 9.83
C ILE A 100 -5.85 -1.74 10.52
N ALA A 101 -6.97 -1.22 10.03
CA ALA A 101 -7.58 -0.02 10.59
C ALA A 101 -8.19 -0.29 11.97
N ASP A 102 -7.97 0.62 12.92
CA ASP A 102 -8.61 0.59 14.23
C ASP A 102 -10.10 0.92 14.13
N TYR A 103 -10.45 1.80 13.18
CA TYR A 103 -11.83 2.24 12.92
C TYR A 103 -12.03 2.51 11.43
N ILE A 104 -13.15 2.08 10.89
CA ILE A 104 -13.49 2.17 9.48
C ILE A 104 -14.76 2.99 9.33
N ILE A 105 -14.76 3.91 8.38
CA ILE A 105 -15.94 4.66 7.94
C ILE A 105 -16.14 4.32 6.46
N ASP A 106 -17.24 3.64 6.14
CA ASP A 106 -17.62 3.28 4.78
C ASP A 106 -18.62 4.27 4.23
N VAL A 107 -18.31 4.87 3.10
CA VAL A 107 -19.12 5.89 2.44
C VAL A 107 -19.72 5.33 1.16
N GLY A 108 -21.03 5.37 1.05
CA GLY A 108 -21.76 4.78 -0.06
C GLY A 108 -23.20 5.29 -0.17
N PRO A 109 -24.15 4.46 -0.66
CA PRO A 109 -23.93 3.10 -1.23
C PRO A 109 -23.30 3.10 -2.62
N GLU A 110 -23.47 4.18 -3.37
CA GLU A 110 -22.96 4.37 -4.74
C GLU A 110 -22.05 5.60 -4.82
N ALA A 111 -21.67 6.01 -6.02
CA ALA A 111 -20.86 7.21 -6.26
C ALA A 111 -21.74 8.38 -6.76
N GLY A 112 -21.22 9.61 -6.68
CA GLY A 112 -21.88 10.82 -7.17
C GLY A 112 -23.15 11.17 -6.39
N GLN A 113 -24.24 11.50 -7.10
CA GLN A 113 -25.51 11.96 -6.50
C GLN A 113 -26.22 10.89 -5.65
N LYS A 114 -25.88 9.64 -5.81
CA LYS A 114 -26.46 8.49 -5.06
C LYS A 114 -25.54 7.96 -3.96
N GLY A 115 -24.44 8.64 -3.72
CA GLY A 115 -23.46 8.32 -2.69
C GLY A 115 -23.36 9.40 -1.63
N GLY A 116 -22.30 9.32 -0.82
CA GLY A 116 -21.99 10.34 0.18
C GLY A 116 -22.66 10.10 1.54
N GLU A 117 -23.32 8.96 1.74
CA GLU A 117 -23.87 8.56 3.04
C GLU A 117 -22.90 7.64 3.78
N ILE A 118 -22.84 7.75 5.11
CA ILE A 118 -22.11 6.78 5.92
C ILE A 118 -22.98 5.52 6.02
N VAL A 119 -22.58 4.46 5.32
CA VAL A 119 -23.30 3.16 5.31
C VAL A 119 -22.80 2.20 6.39
N PHE A 120 -21.60 2.44 6.90
CA PHE A 120 -21.03 1.71 8.04
C PHE A 120 -19.99 2.57 8.77
N ALA A 121 -19.92 2.39 10.09
CA ALA A 121 -18.89 2.94 10.95
C ALA A 121 -18.60 1.95 12.08
N GLY A 122 -17.35 1.52 12.26
CA GLY A 122 -16.97 0.52 13.25
C GLY A 122 -15.62 -0.13 12.98
N THR A 123 -15.37 -1.27 13.61
CA THR A 123 -14.16 -2.06 13.49
C THR A 123 -14.18 -3.00 12.28
N TYR A 124 -13.01 -3.51 11.86
CA TYR A 124 -12.92 -4.48 10.77
C TYR A 124 -13.74 -5.77 11.00
N PRO A 125 -13.76 -6.40 12.21
CA PRO A 125 -14.61 -7.54 12.47
C PRO A 125 -16.11 -7.25 12.36
N GLU A 126 -16.55 -6.04 12.71
CA GLU A 126 -17.93 -5.59 12.55
C GLU A 126 -18.28 -5.38 11.09
N LEU A 127 -17.39 -4.74 10.30
CA LEU A 127 -17.54 -4.59 8.86
C LEU A 127 -17.71 -5.96 8.18
N CYS A 128 -16.88 -6.93 8.56
CA CYS A 128 -16.99 -8.30 8.03
C CYS A 128 -18.31 -9.01 8.35
N ARG A 129 -19.11 -8.54 9.32
CA ARG A 129 -20.43 -9.08 9.64
C ARG A 129 -21.57 -8.28 9.02
N CYS A 130 -21.26 -7.07 8.55
CA CYS A 130 -22.24 -6.15 8.00
C CYS A 130 -22.71 -6.58 6.61
N ASP A 131 -23.96 -6.24 6.25
CA ASP A 131 -24.54 -6.54 4.93
C ASP A 131 -24.35 -5.40 3.91
N THR A 132 -23.32 -4.57 4.07
CA THR A 132 -22.93 -3.55 3.10
C THR A 132 -22.20 -4.18 1.91
N LEU A 133 -22.08 -3.44 0.81
CA LEU A 133 -21.29 -3.87 -0.37
C LEU A 133 -19.84 -4.14 0.02
N THR A 134 -19.25 -3.24 0.81
CA THR A 134 -17.87 -3.38 1.30
C THR A 134 -17.73 -4.57 2.23
N GLY A 135 -18.65 -4.78 3.19
CA GLY A 135 -18.63 -5.94 4.07
C GLY A 135 -18.74 -7.27 3.32
N LYS A 136 -19.57 -7.33 2.28
CA LYS A 136 -19.64 -8.49 1.37
C LYS A 136 -18.33 -8.72 0.62
N ALA A 137 -17.75 -7.65 0.07
CA ALA A 137 -16.48 -7.71 -0.64
C ALA A 137 -15.32 -8.19 0.26
N MET A 138 -15.28 -7.75 1.53
CA MET A 138 -14.24 -8.20 2.49
C MET A 138 -14.32 -9.71 2.78
N ARG A 139 -15.53 -10.27 2.85
CA ARG A 139 -15.74 -11.72 3.07
C ARG A 139 -15.55 -12.56 1.82
N GLN A 140 -15.61 -11.95 0.64
CA GLN A 140 -15.58 -12.70 -0.62
C GLN A 140 -14.19 -13.28 -0.86
N THR A 141 -14.08 -14.59 -0.87
CA THR A 141 -12.95 -15.33 -1.43
C THR A 141 -13.24 -15.64 -2.88
N LEU A 142 -12.30 -15.33 -3.78
CA LEU A 142 -12.44 -15.71 -5.18
C LEU A 142 -12.37 -17.23 -5.28
N PRO A 143 -13.40 -17.91 -5.82
CA PRO A 143 -13.37 -19.35 -5.98
C PRO A 143 -12.29 -19.73 -7.00
N ILE A 144 -11.45 -20.68 -6.62
CA ILE A 144 -10.52 -21.30 -7.57
C ILE A 144 -11.36 -22.05 -8.61
N LYS A 145 -11.06 -21.84 -9.89
CA LYS A 145 -11.76 -22.50 -10.98
C LYS A 145 -11.57 -24.02 -10.86
N ALA A 146 -12.67 -24.75 -10.66
CA ALA A 146 -12.65 -26.20 -10.47
C ALA A 146 -12.06 -26.95 -11.68
N HIS A 147 -12.29 -26.42 -12.89
CA HIS A 147 -11.76 -26.99 -14.14
C HIS A 147 -10.99 -25.89 -14.90
N PRO A 148 -9.68 -25.71 -14.62
CA PRO A 148 -8.86 -24.79 -15.39
C PRO A 148 -8.78 -25.27 -16.86
N ARG A 149 -8.62 -24.33 -17.78
CA ARG A 149 -8.35 -24.70 -19.18
C ARG A 149 -7.04 -25.47 -19.24
N GLN A 150 -7.01 -26.55 -19.99
CA GLN A 150 -5.77 -27.20 -20.35
C GLN A 150 -5.04 -26.36 -21.39
N ALA A 151 -3.74 -26.23 -21.23
CA ALA A 151 -2.90 -25.53 -22.19
C ALA A 151 -2.92 -26.29 -23.53
N ALA A 152 -3.22 -25.61 -24.63
CA ALA A 152 -3.08 -26.14 -25.98
C ALA A 152 -1.64 -26.01 -26.52
N GLY A 153 -0.80 -25.27 -25.85
CA GLY A 153 0.60 -25.00 -26.17
C GLY A 153 1.23 -24.14 -25.10
N THR A 154 2.50 -23.82 -25.28
CA THR A 154 3.25 -22.93 -24.38
C THR A 154 3.87 -21.78 -25.15
N LEU A 155 3.93 -20.62 -24.53
CA LEU A 155 4.71 -19.48 -25.01
C LEU A 155 6.05 -19.47 -24.24
N PRO A 156 7.15 -19.94 -24.85
CA PRO A 156 8.44 -19.96 -24.19
C PRO A 156 9.06 -18.55 -24.16
N ILE A 157 9.45 -18.10 -23.00
CA ILE A 157 10.31 -16.93 -22.81
C ILE A 157 11.68 -17.47 -22.37
N ARG A 158 12.75 -17.08 -23.07
CA ARG A 158 14.11 -17.55 -22.77
C ARG A 158 15.04 -16.37 -22.59
N ASP A 159 15.94 -16.51 -21.61
CA ASP A 159 17.03 -15.55 -21.34
C ASP A 159 16.53 -14.10 -21.19
N ALA A 160 15.38 -13.90 -20.55
CA ALA A 160 14.87 -12.55 -20.32
C ALA A 160 15.78 -11.82 -19.33
N HIS A 161 16.51 -10.80 -19.80
CA HIS A 161 17.52 -10.08 -19.00
C HIS A 161 17.42 -8.56 -19.13
N LEU A 162 16.31 -8.03 -19.63
CA LEU A 162 16.10 -6.60 -19.74
C LEU A 162 15.69 -6.00 -18.38
N TYR A 163 16.17 -4.80 -18.09
CA TYR A 163 15.97 -4.09 -16.82
C TYR A 163 16.44 -4.89 -15.59
N ASN A 164 15.56 -5.27 -14.70
CA ASN A 164 15.84 -6.02 -13.46
C ASN A 164 15.71 -7.53 -13.60
N LEU A 165 15.41 -8.04 -14.78
CA LEU A 165 15.32 -9.48 -15.04
C LEU A 165 16.73 -10.10 -15.09
N LYS A 166 16.88 -11.26 -14.46
CA LYS A 166 18.16 -11.95 -14.31
C LYS A 166 18.13 -13.29 -15.04
N HIS A 167 18.21 -13.25 -16.37
CA HIS A 167 18.23 -14.45 -17.21
C HIS A 167 17.10 -15.44 -16.89
N VAL A 168 15.86 -14.91 -16.90
CA VAL A 168 14.66 -15.68 -16.52
C VAL A 168 14.18 -16.52 -17.69
N ASP A 169 14.01 -17.82 -17.47
CA ASP A 169 13.33 -18.74 -18.36
C ASP A 169 11.96 -19.10 -17.80
N VAL A 170 10.92 -18.99 -18.60
CA VAL A 170 9.56 -19.36 -18.21
C VAL A 170 8.75 -19.82 -19.43
N ASP A 171 7.94 -20.86 -19.21
CA ASP A 171 6.95 -21.32 -20.19
C ASP A 171 5.55 -20.92 -19.70
N ILE A 172 4.90 -20.04 -20.45
CA ILE A 172 3.52 -19.59 -20.16
C ILE A 172 2.56 -20.53 -20.86
N PRO A 173 1.70 -21.26 -20.11
CA PRO A 173 0.74 -22.22 -20.66
C PRO A 173 -0.41 -21.55 -21.41
#